data_c810e8313ba4bdee09e2c4014d52259f
#
_entry.id   c810e8313ba4bdee09e2c4014d52259f
#
_cell.length_a   1.000
_cell.length_b   1.000
_cell.length_c   1.000
_cell.angle_alpha   90.00
_cell.angle_beta   90.00
_cell.angle_gamma   90.00
#
_symmetry.space_group_name_H-M   'P 1'
#
loop_
_entity.id
_entity.type
_entity.pdbx_description
1 polymer ?
#
loop_
_entity_poly.entity_id
_entity_poly.type
_entity_poly.pdbx_seq_one_letter_code
_entity_poly.pdbx_strand_id
1 'polypeptide(L)'
;MINFLTYIEAVWLNRSSRFKGMLLKLYLLMHGCKVGKGLKCASFPYFKGFPNKNIFIGNYVDLGRNNTFELSENGKIIFDDYVLLHQNILISCNNQIRIGKFSAVAENVSIRDGNHQFSKNQYYRLQDSISEPIEIGEDAGIAAGCVVLMGAKISKGAFIGSNSVITRKTIIEEYGIYAGNPLKLIATRK
;
A
#
# COMPACT_ATOMS: atom_id res chain seq x y z
N MET A 1 -15.59 -29.91 0.83
CA MET A 1 -14.74 -30.56 1.89
C MET A 1 -13.29 -30.14 1.63
N ILE A 2 -12.68 -29.37 2.55
CA ILE A 2 -11.25 -29.05 2.45
C ILE A 2 -10.50 -30.36 2.74
N ASN A 3 -9.64 -30.77 1.82
CA ASN A 3 -8.82 -31.97 1.99
C ASN A 3 -7.88 -31.73 3.20
N PHE A 4 -7.63 -32.78 4.00
CA PHE A 4 -6.76 -32.72 5.18
C PHE A 4 -5.37 -32.12 4.89
N LEU A 5 -4.80 -32.43 3.73
CA LEU A 5 -3.54 -31.83 3.25
C LEU A 5 -3.65 -30.31 3.07
N THR A 6 -4.71 -29.83 2.44
CA THR A 6 -4.95 -28.38 2.24
C THR A 6 -5.12 -27.65 3.57
N TYR A 7 -5.73 -28.32 4.57
CA TYR A 7 -5.82 -27.75 5.91
C TYR A 7 -4.44 -27.63 6.58
N ILE A 8 -3.61 -28.68 6.51
CA ILE A 8 -2.24 -28.64 7.06
C ILE A 8 -1.41 -27.55 6.38
N GLU A 9 -1.46 -27.43 5.07
CA GLU A 9 -0.76 -26.39 4.31
C GLU A 9 -1.21 -24.99 4.74
N ALA A 10 -2.51 -24.75 4.88
CA ALA A 10 -3.04 -23.47 5.32
C ALA A 10 -2.57 -23.10 6.74
N VAL A 11 -2.56 -24.06 7.66
CA VAL A 11 -2.05 -23.88 9.02
C VAL A 11 -0.56 -23.57 9.01
N TRP A 12 0.22 -24.30 8.22
CA TRP A 12 1.67 -24.11 8.10
C TRP A 12 2.01 -22.74 7.50
N LEU A 13 1.33 -22.33 6.42
CA LEU A 13 1.50 -21.03 5.80
C LEU A 13 1.17 -19.89 6.77
N ASN A 14 0.08 -20.00 7.52
CA ASN A 14 -0.29 -18.98 8.51
C ASN A 14 0.72 -18.90 9.68
N ARG A 15 1.23 -20.03 10.16
CA ARG A 15 2.28 -20.05 11.20
C ARG A 15 3.58 -19.45 10.67
N SER A 16 3.99 -19.81 9.46
CA SER A 16 5.18 -19.29 8.80
C SER A 16 5.09 -17.78 8.61
N SER A 17 3.94 -17.24 8.16
CA SER A 17 3.77 -15.80 7.97
C SER A 17 3.78 -15.02 9.28
N ARG A 18 3.25 -15.58 10.36
CA ARG A 18 3.34 -14.99 11.71
C ARG A 18 4.78 -14.94 12.22
N PHE A 19 5.52 -16.03 12.06
CA PHE A 19 6.93 -16.09 12.46
C PHE A 19 7.77 -15.08 11.69
N LYS A 20 7.63 -15.01 10.36
CA LYS A 20 8.29 -14.01 9.53
C LYS A 20 7.88 -12.59 9.92
N GLY A 21 6.60 -12.36 10.20
CA GLY A 21 6.10 -11.07 10.67
C GLY A 21 6.72 -10.64 12.01
N MET A 22 6.96 -11.58 12.93
CA MET A 22 7.67 -11.30 14.18
C MET A 22 9.12 -10.89 13.92
N LEU A 23 9.83 -11.59 13.06
CA LEU A 23 11.20 -11.24 12.68
C LEU A 23 11.27 -9.88 11.98
N LEU A 24 10.35 -9.63 11.04
CA LEU A 24 10.22 -8.33 10.38
C LEU A 24 9.95 -7.21 11.38
N LYS A 25 9.06 -7.43 12.34
CA LYS A 25 8.79 -6.46 13.41
C LYS A 25 10.06 -6.12 14.19
N LEU A 26 10.84 -7.12 14.61
CA LEU A 26 12.10 -6.89 15.33
C LEU A 26 13.06 -6.06 14.48
N TYR A 27 13.23 -6.42 13.21
CA TYR A 27 14.07 -5.67 12.27
C TYR A 27 13.62 -4.21 12.15
N LEU A 28 12.32 -3.95 11.96
CA LEU A 28 11.77 -2.61 11.84
C LEU A 28 11.93 -1.79 13.13
N LEU A 29 11.70 -2.40 14.30
CA LEU A 29 11.90 -1.74 15.59
C LEU A 29 13.37 -1.32 15.80
N MET A 30 14.34 -2.12 15.38
CA MET A 30 15.77 -1.78 15.43
C MET A 30 16.11 -0.54 14.57
N HIS A 31 15.32 -0.25 13.52
CA HIS A 31 15.44 0.94 12.68
C HIS A 31 14.55 2.12 13.15
N GLY A 32 13.99 2.03 14.35
CA GLY A 32 13.17 3.10 14.95
C GLY A 32 11.74 3.19 14.42
N CYS A 33 11.30 2.23 13.59
CA CYS A 33 9.91 2.18 13.11
C CYS A 33 8.94 1.90 14.26
N LYS A 34 7.68 2.30 14.10
CA LYS A 34 6.60 1.96 15.05
C LYS A 34 5.77 0.82 14.49
N VAL A 35 5.71 -0.31 15.19
CA VAL A 35 5.03 -1.52 14.71
C VAL A 35 4.12 -2.10 15.80
N GLY A 36 2.84 -2.20 15.48
CA GLY A 36 1.80 -2.78 16.33
C GLY A 36 1.94 -4.29 16.54
N LYS A 37 0.93 -4.90 17.15
CA LYS A 37 0.90 -6.34 17.41
C LYS A 37 0.38 -7.13 16.21
N GLY A 38 0.75 -8.40 16.10
CA GLY A 38 0.15 -9.33 15.15
C GLY A 38 0.53 -9.11 13.69
N LEU A 39 1.64 -8.40 13.40
CA LEU A 39 2.17 -8.27 12.05
C LEU A 39 2.41 -9.65 11.44
N LYS A 40 1.91 -9.86 10.22
CA LYS A 40 2.19 -11.01 9.39
C LYS A 40 2.94 -10.58 8.14
N CYS A 41 3.81 -11.43 7.60
CA CYS A 41 4.34 -11.26 6.26
C CYS A 41 4.61 -12.61 5.59
N ALA A 42 4.22 -12.73 4.33
CA ALA A 42 4.45 -13.94 3.56
C ALA A 42 5.91 -14.05 3.06
N SER A 43 6.54 -12.90 2.76
CA SER A 43 7.99 -12.75 2.57
C SER A 43 8.43 -11.37 3.09
N PHE A 44 9.72 -11.23 3.42
CA PHE A 44 10.26 -9.92 3.78
C PHE A 44 10.10 -8.95 2.62
N PRO A 45 9.57 -7.74 2.86
CA PRO A 45 9.54 -6.69 1.85
C PRO A 45 10.97 -6.28 1.47
N TYR A 46 11.16 -5.89 0.22
CA TYR A 46 12.38 -5.21 -0.19
C TYR A 46 12.27 -3.73 0.19
N PHE A 47 13.22 -3.24 0.98
CA PHE A 47 13.37 -1.82 1.26
C PHE A 47 14.48 -1.26 0.39
N LYS A 48 14.13 -0.31 -0.49
CA LYS A 48 15.15 0.44 -1.22
C LYS A 48 15.73 1.49 -0.28
N GLY A 49 16.93 1.25 0.20
CA GLY A 49 17.50 1.91 1.36
C GLY A 49 17.17 1.16 2.65
N PHE A 50 17.26 1.83 3.77
CA PHE A 50 16.93 1.25 5.08
C PHE A 50 15.58 1.78 5.56
N PRO A 51 14.78 0.95 6.23
CA PRO A 51 13.61 1.46 6.96
C PRO A 51 14.06 2.45 8.03
N ASN A 52 13.21 3.40 8.38
CA ASN A 52 13.50 4.44 9.35
C ASN A 52 12.28 4.78 10.22
N LYS A 53 12.45 5.70 11.18
CA LYS A 53 11.42 6.12 12.13
C LYS A 53 10.11 6.64 11.53
N ASN A 54 10.08 6.90 10.23
CA ASN A 54 8.90 7.41 9.52
C ASN A 54 7.98 6.28 8.99
N ILE A 55 8.27 5.01 9.31
CA ILE A 55 7.38 3.88 9.01
C ILE A 55 6.55 3.55 10.25
N PHE A 56 5.22 3.57 10.07
CA PHE A 56 4.23 3.27 11.09
C PHE A 56 3.35 2.12 10.60
N ILE A 57 3.35 1.01 11.32
CA ILE A 57 2.53 -0.17 11.02
C ILE A 57 1.62 -0.42 12.20
N GLY A 58 0.33 -0.40 11.97
CA GLY A 58 -0.71 -0.66 12.96
C GLY A 58 -0.76 -2.12 13.42
N ASN A 59 -1.82 -2.46 14.11
CA ASN A 59 -2.05 -3.82 14.60
C ASN A 59 -2.62 -4.71 13.50
N TYR A 60 -2.22 -5.99 13.49
CA TYR A 60 -2.76 -7.04 12.62
C TYR A 60 -2.66 -6.72 11.12
N VAL A 61 -1.65 -5.97 10.73
CA VAL A 61 -1.32 -5.74 9.32
C VAL A 61 -0.80 -7.03 8.71
N ASP A 62 -1.23 -7.34 7.49
CA ASP A 62 -0.80 -8.52 6.74
C ASP A 62 -0.14 -8.11 5.42
N LEU A 63 1.13 -8.51 5.27
CA LEU A 63 1.94 -8.18 4.09
C LEU A 63 2.14 -9.44 3.25
N GLY A 64 1.70 -9.38 2.01
CA GLY A 64 1.91 -10.43 1.00
C GLY A 64 3.38 -10.59 0.60
N ARG A 65 3.59 -11.27 -0.52
CA ARG A 65 4.93 -11.56 -1.02
C ARG A 65 5.45 -10.42 -1.92
N ASN A 66 6.78 -10.29 -1.97
CA ASN A 66 7.50 -9.45 -2.94
C ASN A 66 7.05 -7.98 -2.94
N ASN A 67 6.66 -7.45 -1.80
CA ASN A 67 6.34 -6.03 -1.70
C ASN A 67 7.63 -5.22 -1.64
N THR A 68 7.63 -4.04 -2.28
CA THR A 68 8.75 -3.11 -2.33
C THR A 68 8.35 -1.78 -1.72
N PHE A 69 9.16 -1.30 -0.79
CA PHE A 69 8.99 0.01 -0.16
C PHE A 69 10.21 0.88 -0.46
N GLU A 70 9.99 1.92 -1.26
CA GLU A 70 10.97 2.97 -1.52
C GLU A 70 10.59 4.16 -0.66
N LEU A 71 11.46 4.55 0.27
CA LEU A 71 11.19 5.63 1.20
C LEU A 71 12.30 6.67 1.09
N SER A 72 11.95 7.91 0.76
CA SER A 72 12.89 9.02 0.86
C SER A 72 13.11 9.40 2.33
N GLU A 73 14.11 10.25 2.59
CA GLU A 73 14.45 10.72 3.95
C GLU A 73 13.26 11.36 4.67
N ASN A 74 12.44 12.13 3.93
CA ASN A 74 11.27 12.83 4.44
C ASN A 74 9.96 12.06 4.25
N GLY A 75 10.00 10.96 3.51
CA GLY A 75 8.82 10.13 3.25
C GLY A 75 8.27 9.52 4.52
N LYS A 76 6.95 9.37 4.60
CA LYS A 76 6.25 8.78 5.73
C LYS A 76 5.23 7.74 5.27
N ILE A 77 5.41 6.49 5.66
CA ILE A 77 4.48 5.39 5.38
C ILE A 77 3.67 5.08 6.63
N ILE A 78 2.36 5.05 6.50
CA ILE A 78 1.43 4.74 7.59
C ILE A 78 0.45 3.66 7.12
N PHE A 79 0.50 2.50 7.74
CA PHE A 79 -0.54 1.49 7.64
C PHE A 79 -1.31 1.47 8.96
N ASP A 80 -2.59 1.77 8.90
CA ASP A 80 -3.46 1.66 10.07
C ASP A 80 -3.75 0.19 10.41
N ASP A 81 -4.55 -0.07 11.43
CA ASP A 81 -4.86 -1.44 11.88
C ASP A 81 -5.57 -2.26 10.79
N TYR A 82 -5.29 -3.55 10.72
CA TYR A 82 -5.94 -4.53 9.83
C TYR A 82 -5.78 -4.22 8.34
N VAL A 83 -4.77 -3.46 7.93
CA VAL A 83 -4.44 -3.27 6.52
C VAL A 83 -3.92 -4.57 5.92
N LEU A 84 -4.43 -4.91 4.73
CA LEU A 84 -3.99 -6.04 3.94
C LEU A 84 -3.32 -5.56 2.65
N LEU A 85 -2.05 -5.92 2.48
CA LEU A 85 -1.34 -5.76 1.22
C LEU A 85 -1.12 -7.14 0.61
N HIS A 86 -1.62 -7.36 -0.61
CA HIS A 86 -1.34 -8.58 -1.37
C HIS A 86 0.11 -8.59 -1.88
N GLN A 87 0.38 -9.33 -2.92
CA GLN A 87 1.74 -9.52 -3.45
C GLN A 87 2.14 -8.49 -4.50
N ASN A 88 3.44 -8.29 -4.69
CA ASN A 88 4.04 -7.44 -5.74
C ASN A 88 3.55 -5.98 -5.69
N ILE A 89 3.35 -5.43 -4.51
CA ILE A 89 2.95 -4.03 -4.36
C ILE A 89 4.20 -3.19 -4.26
N LEU A 90 4.21 -2.08 -5.01
CA LEU A 90 5.24 -1.06 -4.92
C LEU A 90 4.69 0.19 -4.24
N ILE A 91 5.31 0.59 -3.15
CA ILE A 91 5.04 1.86 -2.48
C ILE A 91 6.30 2.72 -2.56
N SER A 92 6.21 3.84 -3.29
CA SER A 92 7.30 4.81 -3.44
C SER A 92 6.86 6.12 -2.79
N CYS A 93 7.48 6.47 -1.66
CA CYS A 93 7.02 7.52 -0.75
C CYS A 93 8.09 8.60 -0.57
N ASN A 94 7.79 9.80 -1.03
CA ASN A 94 8.63 10.99 -0.88
C ASN A 94 8.06 11.98 0.15
N ASN A 95 6.74 11.98 0.37
CA ASN A 95 6.01 12.85 1.29
C ASN A 95 5.27 12.00 2.33
N GLN A 96 4.06 11.56 2.02
CA GLN A 96 3.28 10.71 2.91
C GLN A 96 2.32 9.80 2.13
N ILE A 97 2.33 8.52 2.48
CA ILE A 97 1.33 7.54 2.03
C ILE A 97 0.67 6.93 3.26
N ARG A 98 -0.64 7.14 3.41
CA ARG A 98 -1.44 6.51 4.46
C ARG A 98 -2.44 5.55 3.85
N ILE A 99 -2.53 4.35 4.44
CA ILE A 99 -3.56 3.35 4.13
C ILE A 99 -4.39 3.13 5.39
N GLY A 100 -5.66 3.47 5.30
CA GLY A 100 -6.62 3.46 6.40
C GLY A 100 -6.98 2.04 6.86
N LYS A 101 -7.57 1.98 8.04
CA LYS A 101 -7.95 0.76 8.73
C LYS A 101 -8.88 -0.13 7.87
N PHE A 102 -8.67 -1.45 7.95
CA PHE A 102 -9.43 -2.47 7.20
C PHE A 102 -9.36 -2.36 5.67
N SER A 103 -8.49 -1.52 5.14
CA SER A 103 -8.32 -1.43 3.68
C SER A 103 -7.48 -2.56 3.13
N ALA A 104 -7.80 -2.93 1.88
CA ALA A 104 -7.09 -3.97 1.16
C ALA A 104 -6.55 -3.46 -0.19
N VAL A 105 -5.29 -3.78 -0.46
CA VAL A 105 -4.63 -3.49 -1.72
C VAL A 105 -4.26 -4.82 -2.38
N ALA A 106 -4.83 -5.07 -3.56
CA ALA A 106 -4.61 -6.29 -4.31
C ALA A 106 -3.23 -6.29 -5.01
N GLU A 107 -2.92 -7.37 -5.68
CA GLU A 107 -1.61 -7.61 -6.31
C GLU A 107 -1.29 -6.64 -7.45
N ASN A 108 0.01 -6.42 -7.66
CA ASN A 108 0.57 -5.60 -8.74
C ASN A 108 0.13 -4.13 -8.70
N VAL A 109 -0.26 -3.61 -7.54
CA VAL A 109 -0.62 -2.20 -7.38
C VAL A 109 0.65 -1.37 -7.17
N SER A 110 0.71 -0.21 -7.84
CA SER A 110 1.77 0.79 -7.64
C SER A 110 1.19 2.05 -7.00
N ILE A 111 1.76 2.47 -5.86
CA ILE A 111 1.37 3.68 -5.12
C ILE A 111 2.58 4.61 -5.06
N ARG A 112 2.49 5.79 -5.69
CA ARG A 112 3.60 6.73 -5.79
C ARG A 112 3.13 8.16 -5.49
N ASP A 113 3.65 8.76 -4.45
CA ASP A 113 3.30 10.12 -4.02
C ASP A 113 4.21 11.20 -4.60
N GLY A 114 5.13 10.83 -5.48
CA GLY A 114 6.07 11.75 -6.11
C GLY A 114 6.30 11.49 -7.59
N ASN A 115 6.76 12.52 -8.27
CA ASN A 115 7.17 12.49 -9.67
C ASN A 115 8.21 13.59 -9.94
N HIS A 116 8.92 13.50 -11.06
CA HIS A 116 9.72 14.62 -11.56
C HIS A 116 8.82 15.71 -12.16
N GLN A 117 9.33 16.94 -12.21
CA GLN A 117 8.71 18.03 -12.95
C GLN A 117 8.77 17.75 -14.46
N PHE A 118 7.90 18.43 -15.23
CA PHE A 118 7.76 18.22 -16.67
C PHE A 118 8.06 19.51 -17.47
N SER A 119 9.06 20.28 -17.04
CA SER A 119 9.49 21.47 -17.80
C SER A 119 10.13 21.05 -19.11
N LYS A 120 9.75 21.71 -20.21
CA LYS A 120 10.38 21.51 -21.54
C LYS A 120 11.81 22.06 -21.65
N ASN A 121 12.22 22.88 -20.69
CA ASN A 121 13.49 23.61 -20.73
C ASN A 121 14.66 22.84 -20.08
N GLN A 122 14.41 21.66 -19.55
CA GLN A 122 15.41 20.85 -18.87
C GLN A 122 15.16 19.37 -19.14
N TYR A 123 16.22 18.56 -19.21
CA TYR A 123 16.08 17.12 -19.35
C TYR A 123 15.28 16.53 -18.17
N TYR A 124 14.32 15.67 -18.47
CA TYR A 124 13.39 15.11 -17.50
C TYR A 124 14.07 14.53 -16.24
N ARG A 125 15.15 13.79 -16.43
CA ARG A 125 15.91 13.17 -15.31
C ARG A 125 16.64 14.14 -14.40
N LEU A 126 16.86 15.37 -14.85
CA LEU A 126 17.61 16.40 -14.12
C LEU A 126 16.66 17.39 -13.40
N GLN A 127 15.35 17.22 -13.59
CA GLN A 127 14.35 18.06 -12.94
C GLN A 127 14.13 17.63 -11.50
N ASP A 128 13.79 18.60 -10.65
CA ASP A 128 13.44 18.36 -9.26
C ASP A 128 12.20 17.47 -9.14
N SER A 129 12.12 16.74 -8.06
CA SER A 129 10.95 15.93 -7.72
C SER A 129 9.91 16.79 -7.03
N ILE A 130 8.64 16.55 -7.35
CA ILE A 130 7.46 17.05 -6.64
C ILE A 130 6.73 15.91 -6.00
N SER A 131 6.09 16.17 -4.86
CA SER A 131 5.32 15.15 -4.15
C SER A 131 4.10 15.75 -3.47
N GLU A 132 3.01 15.00 -3.48
CA GLU A 132 1.79 15.31 -2.75
C GLU A 132 1.31 14.05 -2.01
N PRO A 133 0.82 14.18 -0.76
CA PRO A 133 0.45 13.01 0.04
C PRO A 133 -0.67 12.20 -0.63
N ILE A 134 -0.63 10.89 -0.44
CA ILE A 134 -1.70 9.97 -0.82
C ILE A 134 -2.43 9.52 0.44
N GLU A 135 -3.75 9.57 0.38
CA GLU A 135 -4.62 9.13 1.47
C GLU A 135 -5.62 8.09 0.96
N ILE A 136 -5.54 6.88 1.52
CA ILE A 136 -6.48 5.80 1.29
C ILE A 136 -7.29 5.64 2.57
N GLY A 137 -8.59 5.88 2.48
CA GLY A 137 -9.52 5.89 3.60
C GLY A 137 -9.73 4.50 4.21
N GLU A 138 -10.46 4.46 5.32
CA GLU A 138 -10.87 3.23 6.00
C GLU A 138 -11.76 2.36 5.09
N ASP A 139 -11.65 1.03 5.19
CA ASP A 139 -12.47 0.06 4.44
C ASP A 139 -12.43 0.26 2.91
N ALA A 140 -11.34 0.82 2.38
CA ALA A 140 -11.15 1.01 0.95
C ALA A 140 -10.55 -0.23 0.31
N GLY A 141 -11.00 -0.56 -0.90
CA GLY A 141 -10.50 -1.66 -1.71
C GLY A 141 -9.84 -1.17 -2.99
N ILE A 142 -8.61 -1.59 -3.25
CA ILE A 142 -7.91 -1.31 -4.51
C ILE A 142 -7.61 -2.64 -5.19
N ALA A 143 -8.27 -2.87 -6.32
CA ALA A 143 -8.14 -4.11 -7.08
C ALA A 143 -6.81 -4.16 -7.86
N ALA A 144 -6.51 -5.32 -8.40
CA ALA A 144 -5.23 -5.66 -9.01
C ALA A 144 -4.81 -4.72 -10.17
N GLY A 145 -3.51 -4.45 -10.26
CA GLY A 145 -2.92 -3.69 -11.36
C GLY A 145 -3.20 -2.20 -11.34
N CYS A 146 -3.82 -1.65 -10.29
CA CYS A 146 -4.09 -0.23 -10.18
C CYS A 146 -2.83 0.61 -9.97
N VAL A 147 -2.87 1.86 -10.41
CA VAL A 147 -1.84 2.87 -10.20
C VAL A 147 -2.41 4.04 -9.43
N VAL A 148 -1.88 4.30 -8.22
CA VAL A 148 -2.27 5.43 -7.37
C VAL A 148 -1.16 6.48 -7.44
N LEU A 149 -1.50 7.65 -7.93
CA LEU A 149 -0.56 8.73 -8.17
C LEU A 149 -0.64 9.83 -7.10
N MET A 150 0.37 10.68 -7.04
CA MET A 150 0.51 11.76 -6.07
C MET A 150 -0.76 12.60 -5.93
N GLY A 151 -1.09 12.95 -4.69
CA GLY A 151 -2.27 13.75 -4.34
C GLY A 151 -3.60 13.00 -4.41
N ALA A 152 -3.60 11.69 -4.72
CA ALA A 152 -4.81 10.90 -4.76
C ALA A 152 -5.44 10.74 -3.36
N LYS A 153 -6.77 10.92 -3.29
CA LYS A 153 -7.57 10.70 -2.08
C LYS A 153 -8.67 9.69 -2.41
N ILE A 154 -8.61 8.55 -1.77
CA ILE A 154 -9.61 7.48 -1.87
C ILE A 154 -10.44 7.51 -0.59
N SER A 155 -11.72 7.80 -0.71
CA SER A 155 -12.60 7.97 0.44
C SER A 155 -12.93 6.64 1.13
N LYS A 156 -13.44 6.74 2.36
CA LYS A 156 -13.88 5.59 3.15
C LYS A 156 -14.82 4.69 2.36
N GLY A 157 -14.61 3.38 2.47
CA GLY A 157 -15.46 2.36 1.84
C GLY A 157 -15.44 2.34 0.32
N ALA A 158 -14.67 3.19 -0.35
CA ALA A 158 -14.59 3.19 -1.81
C ALA A 158 -13.89 1.94 -2.35
N PHE A 159 -14.31 1.49 -3.52
CA PHE A 159 -13.69 0.36 -4.22
C PHE A 159 -13.22 0.78 -5.61
N ILE A 160 -11.97 0.48 -5.91
CA ILE A 160 -11.34 0.78 -7.20
C ILE A 160 -11.15 -0.51 -7.98
N GLY A 161 -11.81 -0.61 -9.13
CA GLY A 161 -11.72 -1.75 -10.05
C GLY A 161 -10.34 -1.88 -10.69
N SER A 162 -10.00 -3.10 -11.10
CA SER A 162 -8.66 -3.46 -11.61
C SER A 162 -8.18 -2.58 -12.77
N ASN A 163 -6.86 -2.42 -12.87
CA ASN A 163 -6.18 -1.67 -13.92
C ASN A 163 -6.62 -0.19 -14.06
N SER A 164 -7.08 0.40 -12.97
CA SER A 164 -7.49 1.80 -12.92
C SER A 164 -6.32 2.71 -12.54
N VAL A 165 -6.38 3.98 -12.99
CA VAL A 165 -5.42 5.01 -12.64
C VAL A 165 -6.10 6.08 -11.80
N ILE A 166 -5.62 6.27 -10.56
CA ILE A 166 -6.16 7.21 -9.58
C ILE A 166 -5.24 8.43 -9.50
N THR A 167 -5.80 9.60 -9.70
CA THR A 167 -5.08 10.87 -9.67
C THR A 167 -5.72 11.84 -8.69
N ARG A 168 -5.01 12.91 -8.32
CA ARG A 168 -5.55 14.01 -7.49
C ARG A 168 -6.79 14.70 -8.08
N LYS A 169 -7.02 14.57 -9.40
CA LYS A 169 -8.15 15.20 -10.08
C LYS A 169 -9.46 14.42 -9.93
N THR A 170 -9.38 13.17 -9.47
CA THR A 170 -10.57 12.33 -9.34
C THR A 170 -11.17 12.51 -7.95
N ILE A 171 -12.42 12.97 -7.91
CA ILE A 171 -13.20 13.00 -6.67
C ILE A 171 -13.78 11.60 -6.49
N ILE A 172 -13.40 10.95 -5.39
CA ILE A 172 -13.87 9.61 -5.03
C ILE A 172 -14.74 9.75 -3.78
N GLU A 173 -16.03 9.51 -3.95
CA GLU A 173 -17.01 9.58 -2.87
C GLU A 173 -16.95 8.34 -1.98
N GLU A 174 -17.41 8.47 -0.73
CA GLU A 174 -17.51 7.35 0.18
C GLU A 174 -18.40 6.25 -0.40
N TYR A 175 -17.97 4.99 -0.22
CA TYR A 175 -18.65 3.79 -0.70
C TYR A 175 -18.88 3.74 -2.22
N GLY A 176 -18.29 4.65 -2.99
CA GLY A 176 -18.33 4.62 -4.45
C GLY A 176 -17.50 3.47 -5.02
N ILE A 177 -17.98 2.86 -6.10
CA ILE A 177 -17.28 1.85 -6.90
C ILE A 177 -16.84 2.52 -8.21
N TYR A 178 -15.54 2.61 -8.41
CA TYR A 178 -14.93 3.29 -9.54
C TYR A 178 -14.09 2.32 -10.37
N ALA A 179 -14.02 2.55 -11.68
CA ALA A 179 -13.12 1.79 -12.54
C ALA A 179 -12.69 2.57 -13.78
N GLY A 180 -11.60 2.15 -14.40
CA GLY A 180 -11.15 2.59 -15.71
C GLY A 180 -10.04 3.65 -15.69
N ASN A 181 -9.62 4.02 -16.92
CA ASN A 181 -8.70 5.12 -17.17
C ASN A 181 -9.21 5.92 -18.39
N PRO A 182 -9.81 7.12 -18.18
CA PRO A 182 -9.98 7.81 -16.91
C PRO A 182 -10.92 7.09 -15.94
N LEU A 183 -10.70 7.30 -14.62
CA LEU A 183 -11.51 6.70 -13.56
C LEU A 183 -12.93 7.27 -13.56
N LYS A 184 -13.93 6.39 -13.51
CA LYS A 184 -15.36 6.77 -13.52
C LYS A 184 -16.12 6.03 -12.42
N LEU A 185 -17.12 6.69 -11.83
CA LEU A 185 -18.08 6.02 -10.94
C LEU A 185 -18.91 5.01 -11.73
N ILE A 186 -18.95 3.77 -11.24
CA ILE A 186 -19.69 2.65 -11.84
C ILE A 186 -20.96 2.35 -11.02
N ALA A 187 -20.83 2.35 -9.70
CA ALA A 187 -21.89 2.03 -8.77
C ALA A 187 -21.57 2.58 -7.37
N THR A 188 -22.45 2.37 -6.43
CA THR A 188 -22.23 2.61 -5.00
C THR A 188 -22.46 1.31 -4.24
N ARG A 189 -21.63 1.04 -3.22
CA ARG A 189 -21.80 -0.13 -2.32
C ARG A 189 -23.15 0.02 -1.58
N LYS A 190 -23.87 -1.10 -1.46
CA LYS A 190 -25.14 -1.21 -0.73
C LYS A 190 -24.92 -1.69 0.69
#